data_da12e3d4d4139d70114baf2be90fd156
#
_entry.id   da12e3d4d4139d70114baf2be90fd156
#
_cell.length_a   1.000
_cell.length_b   1.000
_cell.length_c   1.000
_cell.angle_alpha   90.00
_cell.angle_beta   90.00
_cell.angle_gamma   90.00
#
_symmetry.space_group_name_H-M   'P 1'
#
loop_
_entity.id
_entity.type
_entity.pdbx_description
1 polymer ?
#
loop_
_entity_poly.entity_id
_entity_poly.type
_entity_poly.pdbx_seq_one_letter_code
_entity_poly.pdbx_strand_id
1 'polypeptide(L)' 'MTDYTSLSSSELADRIAIVRDNIRQITEQAAAQSGAADEERNAERLQIQNEELEALLKEQERRSKK' A
#
# COMPACT_ATOMS: atom_id res chain seq x y z
N MET A 1 -5.09 -4.97 13.99
CA MET A 1 -4.98 -5.76 12.75
C MET A 1 -6.19 -5.49 11.88
N THR A 2 -5.96 -5.13 10.64
CA THR A 2 -7.05 -4.79 9.74
C THR A 2 -7.62 -6.06 9.09
N ASP A 3 -8.93 -6.21 9.17
CA ASP A 3 -9.61 -7.35 8.57
C ASP A 3 -10.14 -6.97 7.18
N TYR A 4 -9.41 -7.36 6.15
CA TYR A 4 -9.78 -7.04 4.77
C TYR A 4 -10.89 -7.96 4.25
N THR A 5 -11.19 -9.03 4.95
CA THR A 5 -12.24 -9.97 4.51
C THR A 5 -13.63 -9.36 4.63
N SER A 6 -13.80 -8.34 5.48
CA SER A 6 -15.07 -7.66 5.66
C SER A 6 -15.35 -6.60 4.60
N LEU A 7 -14.36 -6.25 3.78
CA LEU A 7 -14.53 -5.24 2.75
C LEU A 7 -15.31 -5.82 1.56
N SER A 8 -16.17 -4.99 0.96
CA SER A 8 -16.81 -5.36 -0.30
C SER A 8 -15.75 -5.38 -1.41
N SER A 9 -16.07 -5.97 -2.56
CA SER A 9 -15.17 -5.99 -3.71
C SER A 9 -14.82 -4.59 -4.18
N SER A 10 -15.80 -3.70 -4.16
CA SER A 10 -15.61 -2.30 -4.53
C SER A 10 -14.69 -1.57 -3.54
N GLU A 11 -14.93 -1.77 -2.25
CA GLU A 11 -14.10 -1.17 -1.20
C GLU A 11 -12.67 -1.70 -1.26
N LEU A 12 -12.51 -2.98 -1.52
CA LEU A 12 -11.20 -3.60 -1.65
C LEU A 12 -10.42 -2.98 -2.81
N ALA A 13 -11.05 -2.85 -3.97
CA ALA A 13 -10.44 -2.24 -5.14
C ALA A 13 -10.05 -0.79 -4.88
N ASP A 14 -10.93 -0.03 -4.22
CA ASP A 14 -10.65 1.36 -3.85
C ASP A 14 -9.46 1.45 -2.91
N ARG A 15 -9.40 0.56 -1.94
CA ARG A 15 -8.30 0.55 -0.97
C ARG A 15 -6.97 0.25 -1.66
N ILE A 16 -6.96 -0.70 -2.57
CA ILE A 16 -5.77 -1.04 -3.36
C ILE A 16 -5.29 0.18 -4.15
N ALA A 17 -6.22 0.88 -4.79
CA ALA A 17 -5.87 2.07 -5.57
C ALA A 17 -5.28 3.17 -4.68
N ILE A 18 -5.84 3.38 -3.49
CA ILE A 18 -5.35 4.37 -2.54
C ILE A 18 -3.93 4.03 -2.09
N VAL A 19 -3.69 2.76 -1.72
CA VAL A 19 -2.37 2.34 -1.26
C VAL A 19 -1.33 2.47 -2.37
N ARG A 20 -1.67 2.09 -3.58
CA ARG A 20 -0.78 2.25 -4.73
C ARG A 20 -0.42 3.71 -4.97
N ASP A 21 -1.40 4.59 -4.86
CA ASP A 21 -1.18 6.02 -5.02
C ASP A 21 -0.29 6.55 -3.92
N ASN A 22 -0.50 6.12 -2.68
CA ASN A 22 0.35 6.50 -1.56
C ASN A 22 1.81 6.08 -1.78
N ILE A 23 2.02 4.86 -2.26
CA ILE A 23 3.36 4.36 -2.55
C ILE A 23 4.03 5.23 -3.61
N ARG A 24 3.28 5.56 -4.65
CA ARG A 24 3.78 6.41 -5.73
C ARG A 24 4.18 7.78 -5.21
N GLN A 25 3.33 8.41 -4.40
CA GLN A 25 3.61 9.72 -3.82
C GLN A 25 4.85 9.71 -2.93
N ILE A 26 4.97 8.69 -2.08
CA ILE A 26 6.15 8.57 -1.21
C ILE A 26 7.41 8.41 -2.06
N THR A 27 7.35 7.59 -3.10
CA THR A 27 8.48 7.37 -4.01
C THR A 27 8.88 8.66 -4.71
N GLU A 28 7.91 9.42 -5.21
CA GLU A 28 8.18 10.69 -5.88
C GLU A 28 8.76 11.72 -4.93
N GLN A 29 8.26 11.78 -3.69
CA GLN A 29 8.79 12.69 -2.69
C GLN A 29 10.21 12.32 -2.30
N ALA A 30 10.49 11.04 -2.16
CA ALA A 30 11.83 10.57 -1.84
C ALA A 30 12.83 10.93 -2.93
N ALA A 31 12.40 10.84 -4.19
CA ALA A 31 13.24 11.20 -5.33
C ALA A 31 13.52 12.70 -5.40
N ALA A 32 12.56 13.51 -4.96
CA ALA A 32 12.68 14.97 -4.99
C ALA A 32 13.49 15.52 -3.81
N GLN A 33 13.57 14.78 -2.72
CA GLN A 33 14.27 15.21 -1.52
C GLN A 33 15.53 14.38 -1.33
N SER A 34 16.66 15.05 -1.18
CA SER A 34 17.93 14.36 -0.97
C SER A 34 18.43 14.64 0.45
N GLY A 35 17.77 14.03 1.44
CA GLY A 35 18.16 14.16 2.83
C GLY A 35 18.23 12.83 3.51
N ALA A 36 19.36 12.50 4.12
CA ALA A 36 19.58 11.20 4.76
C ALA A 36 18.57 10.91 5.88
N ALA A 37 18.14 11.95 6.60
CA ALA A 37 17.18 11.80 7.71
C ALA A 37 15.80 11.38 7.23
N ASP A 38 15.43 11.78 6.02
CA ASP A 38 14.11 11.48 5.48
C ASP A 38 14.09 10.12 4.78
N GLU A 39 15.24 9.60 4.39
CA GLU A 39 15.33 8.31 3.72
C GLU A 39 14.83 7.16 4.62
N GLU A 40 15.19 7.17 5.91
CA GLU A 40 14.74 6.14 6.84
C GLU A 40 13.22 6.17 7.02
N ARG A 41 12.65 7.36 7.18
CA ARG A 41 11.21 7.51 7.33
C ARG A 41 10.47 7.09 6.08
N ASN A 42 10.99 7.46 4.92
CA ASN A 42 10.38 7.07 3.65
C ASN A 42 10.46 5.56 3.44
N ALA A 43 11.58 4.95 3.82
CA ALA A 43 11.74 3.50 3.73
C ALA A 43 10.72 2.77 4.62
N GLU A 44 10.53 3.26 5.85
CA GLU A 44 9.53 2.70 6.76
C GLU A 44 8.11 2.82 6.20
N ARG A 45 7.78 4.00 5.70
CA ARG A 45 6.46 4.26 5.11
C ARG A 45 6.22 3.35 3.91
N LEU A 46 7.21 3.21 3.05
CA LEU A 46 7.11 2.34 1.89
C LEU A 46 6.93 0.89 2.30
N GLN A 47 7.66 0.45 3.32
CA GLN A 47 7.53 -0.91 3.82
C GLN A 47 6.13 -1.19 4.33
N ILE A 48 5.59 -0.27 5.14
CA ILE A 48 4.24 -0.41 5.69
C ILE A 48 3.20 -0.45 4.57
N GLN A 49 3.32 0.46 3.60
CA GLN A 49 2.39 0.53 2.49
C GLN A 49 2.49 -0.71 1.59
N ASN A 50 3.70 -1.20 1.34
CA ASN A 50 3.91 -2.40 0.56
C ASN A 50 3.32 -3.64 1.24
N GLU A 51 3.45 -3.74 2.55
CA GLU A 51 2.87 -4.83 3.32
C GLU A 51 1.35 -4.79 3.24
N GLU A 52 0.77 -3.60 3.37
CA GLU A 52 -0.67 -3.43 3.26
C GLU A 52 -1.16 -3.78 1.85
N LEU A 53 -0.44 -3.31 0.83
CA LEU A 53 -0.79 -3.63 -0.56
C LEU A 53 -0.74 -5.13 -0.80
N GLU A 54 0.29 -5.79 -0.30
CA GLU A 54 0.44 -7.23 -0.46
C GLU A 54 -0.73 -7.99 0.17
N ALA A 55 -1.12 -7.59 1.37
CA ALA A 55 -2.25 -8.20 2.07
C ALA A 55 -3.56 -7.98 1.29
N LEU A 56 -3.75 -6.77 0.76
CA LEU A 56 -4.94 -6.45 -0.04
C LEU A 56 -4.99 -7.27 -1.34
N LEU A 57 -3.84 -7.39 -2.00
CA LEU A 57 -3.75 -8.18 -3.24
C LEU A 57 -3.99 -9.66 -2.98
N LYS A 58 -3.53 -10.17 -1.86
CA LYS A 58 -3.78 -11.56 -1.47
C LYS A 58 -5.27 -11.80 -1.26
N GLU A 59 -5.94 -10.87 -0.61
CA GLU A 59 -7.39 -10.99 -0.40
C GLU A 59 -8.13 -10.93 -1.74
N GLN A 60 -7.72 -10.04 -2.63
CA GLN A 60 -8.32 -9.94 -3.96
C GLN A 60 -8.13 -11.23 -4.76
N GLU A 61 -6.92 -11.78 -4.70
CA GLU A 61 -6.61 -13.03 -5.38
C GLU A 61 -7.42 -14.19 -4.82
N ARG A 62 -7.54 -14.25 -3.50
CA ARG A 62 -8.35 -15.27 -2.84
C ARG A 62 -9.80 -15.24 -3.33
N ARG A 63 -10.36 -14.05 -3.49
CA ARG A 63 -11.74 -13.88 -3.94
C ARG A 63 -11.92 -14.24 -5.41
N SER A 64 -10.90 -14.06 -6.23
CA SER A 64 -10.99 -14.38 -7.65
C SER A 64 -10.78 -15.87 -7.93
N LYS A 65 -10.20 -16.58 -6.99
CA LYS A 65 -10.05 -18.03 -7.08
C LYS A 65 -11.29 -18.70 -6.53
N LYS A 66 -11.89 -19.54 -7.29
CA LYS A 66 -13.05 -20.32 -6.83
C LYS A 66 -12.73 -21.80 -6.83
#